data_2427cccfc01b57fbf69efb1d5b8f041d
#
_entry.id   2427cccfc01b57fbf69efb1d5b8f041d
#
_cell.length_a   1.000
_cell.length_b   1.000
_cell.length_c   1.000
_cell.angle_alpha   90.00
_cell.angle_beta   90.00
_cell.angle_gamma   90.00
#
_symmetry.space_group_name_H-M   'P 1'
#
loop_
_entity.id
_entity.type
_entity.pdbx_description
1 polymer ?
#
loop_
_entity_poly.entity_id
_entity_poly.type
_entity_poly.pdbx_seq_one_letter_code
_entity_poly.pdbx_strand_id
1 'polypeptide(L)'
;MLLAKNDTVRSFLNELGELSRFTGRFFTQCFRPRYEFAEFLRQCYVIGYNSLPLVGLTGFIMGLVLTMQLRPSMVDYGVESQIPVIVGIAIIREIGPVITALIFAGKIGSSIGAELGSMKVTEQIDAM
;
A
#
# COMPACT_ATOMS: atom_id res chain seq x y z
N MET A 1 -15.54 -37.01 14.91
CA MET A 1 -15.64 -35.96 13.87
C MET A 1 -16.04 -34.58 14.42
N LEU A 2 -16.77 -34.47 15.53
CA LEU A 2 -17.14 -33.19 16.17
C LEU A 2 -16.03 -32.56 17.02
N LEU A 3 -15.08 -33.32 17.55
CA LEU A 3 -13.98 -32.81 18.37
C LEU A 3 -12.91 -32.06 17.54
N ALA A 4 -12.61 -32.51 16.33
CA ALA A 4 -11.65 -31.85 15.45
C ALA A 4 -12.13 -30.47 14.94
N LYS A 5 -13.45 -30.27 14.85
CA LYS A 5 -14.04 -28.98 14.47
C LYS A 5 -13.92 -27.92 15.57
N ASN A 6 -13.96 -28.36 16.84
CA ASN A 6 -13.79 -27.46 17.98
C ASN A 6 -12.34 -26.98 18.14
N ASP A 7 -11.36 -27.81 17.79
CA ASP A 7 -9.94 -27.44 17.86
C ASP A 7 -9.56 -26.42 16.79
N THR A 8 -10.10 -26.57 15.59
CA THR A 8 -9.89 -25.60 14.49
C THR A 8 -10.50 -24.23 14.81
N VAL A 9 -11.72 -24.23 15.39
CA VAL A 9 -12.38 -22.98 15.81
C VAL A 9 -11.65 -22.33 16.97
N ARG A 10 -11.15 -23.10 17.93
CA ARG A 10 -10.35 -22.58 19.04
C ARG A 10 -9.00 -22.00 18.56
N SER A 11 -8.31 -22.67 17.65
CA SER A 11 -7.08 -22.16 17.05
C SER A 11 -7.33 -20.84 16.34
N PHE A 12 -8.38 -20.77 15.53
CA PHE A 12 -8.77 -19.55 14.84
C PHE A 12 -9.12 -18.40 15.80
N LEU A 13 -9.85 -18.68 16.86
CA LEU A 13 -10.19 -17.68 17.89
C LEU A 13 -8.94 -17.21 18.67
N ASN A 14 -7.99 -18.11 18.94
CA ASN A 14 -6.74 -17.75 19.59
C ASN A 14 -5.87 -16.87 18.68
N GLU A 15 -5.74 -17.20 17.38
CA GLU A 15 -5.02 -16.37 16.41
C GLU A 15 -5.66 -14.99 16.27
N LEU A 16 -7.00 -14.92 16.21
CA LEU A 16 -7.71 -13.63 16.22
C LEU A 16 -7.47 -12.85 17.51
N GLY A 17 -7.43 -13.53 18.65
CA GLY A 17 -7.14 -12.93 19.96
C GLY A 17 -5.72 -12.38 20.04
N GLU A 18 -4.74 -13.09 19.50
CA GLU A 18 -3.34 -12.64 19.42
C GLU A 18 -3.19 -11.46 18.48
N LEU A 19 -3.84 -11.51 17.30
CA LEU A 19 -3.84 -10.40 16.35
C LEU A 19 -4.47 -9.14 16.97
N SER A 20 -5.57 -9.30 17.68
CA SER A 20 -6.24 -8.19 18.38
C SER A 20 -5.37 -7.59 19.48
N ARG A 21 -4.68 -8.43 20.27
CA ARG A 21 -3.72 -7.99 21.29
C ARG A 21 -2.51 -7.28 20.67
N PHE A 22 -1.97 -7.81 19.58
CA PHE A 22 -0.87 -7.19 18.84
C PHE A 22 -1.28 -5.82 18.31
N THR A 23 -2.45 -5.72 17.69
CA THR A 23 -3.00 -4.46 17.19
C THR A 23 -3.22 -3.45 18.32
N GLY A 24 -3.77 -3.89 19.45
CA GLY A 24 -3.96 -3.04 20.64
C GLY A 24 -2.63 -2.53 21.22
N ARG A 25 -1.60 -3.38 21.29
CA ARG A 25 -0.25 -2.98 21.72
C ARG A 25 0.39 -2.00 20.73
N PHE A 26 0.23 -2.24 19.43
CA PHE A 26 0.71 -1.34 18.39
C PHE A 26 0.13 0.07 18.56
N PHE A 27 -1.20 0.19 18.72
CA PHE A 27 -1.84 1.48 18.93
C PHE A 27 -1.40 2.17 20.24
N THR A 28 -1.28 1.43 21.33
CA THR A 28 -0.84 2.00 22.61
C THR A 28 0.63 2.44 22.58
N GLN A 29 1.48 1.75 21.84
CA GLN A 29 2.88 2.15 21.67
C GLN A 29 3.02 3.29 20.66
N CYS A 30 2.15 3.38 19.67
CA CYS A 30 2.12 4.47 18.69
C CYS A 30 1.91 5.85 19.35
N PHE A 31 1.28 5.91 20.51
CA PHE A 31 1.06 7.15 21.27
C PHE A 31 2.10 7.44 22.35
N ARG A 32 3.11 6.60 22.51
CA ARG A 32 4.20 6.87 23.47
C ARG A 32 5.29 7.75 22.84
N PRO A 33 5.72 8.85 23.46
CA PRO A 33 6.58 9.87 22.86
C PRO A 33 8.08 9.49 22.86
N ARG A 34 8.43 8.33 22.36
CA ARG A 34 9.82 7.91 22.12
C ARG A 34 10.09 7.63 20.64
N TYR A 35 9.55 8.51 19.76
CA TYR A 35 9.82 8.39 18.35
C TYR A 35 11.13 9.09 18.00
N GLU A 36 12.00 8.38 17.33
CA GLU A 36 13.10 8.97 16.57
C GLU A 36 12.49 9.59 15.29
N PHE A 37 11.94 10.79 15.43
CA PHE A 37 11.34 11.54 14.32
C PHE A 37 12.29 11.67 13.13
N ALA A 38 13.57 11.74 13.37
CA ALA A 38 14.59 11.81 12.33
C ALA A 38 14.62 10.54 11.47
N GLU A 39 14.55 9.35 12.09
CA GLU A 39 14.54 8.08 11.37
C GLU A 39 13.21 7.88 10.64
N PHE A 40 12.09 8.27 11.24
CA PHE A 40 10.78 8.23 10.58
C PHE A 40 10.76 9.09 9.31
N LEU A 41 11.22 10.33 9.37
CA LEU A 41 11.33 11.21 8.22
C LEU A 41 12.28 10.66 7.15
N ARG A 42 13.39 10.10 7.57
CA ARG A 42 14.35 9.47 6.66
C ARG A 42 13.72 8.29 5.91
N GLN A 43 13.00 7.42 6.60
CA GLN A 43 12.30 6.29 5.98
C GLN A 43 11.21 6.77 5.01
N CYS A 44 10.42 7.76 5.39
CA CYS A 44 9.43 8.38 4.51
C CYS A 44 10.07 8.97 3.25
N TYR A 45 11.22 9.64 3.40
CA TYR A 45 11.95 10.20 2.28
C TYR A 45 12.49 9.11 1.33
N VAL A 46 13.14 8.09 1.88
CA VAL A 46 13.71 7.00 1.08
C VAL A 46 12.61 6.24 0.32
N ILE A 47 11.51 5.92 0.98
CA ILE A 47 10.38 5.23 0.36
C ILE A 47 9.74 6.12 -0.71
N GLY A 48 9.48 7.38 -0.39
CA GLY A 48 8.88 8.36 -1.30
C GLY A 48 9.74 8.59 -2.54
N TYR A 49 10.99 8.95 -2.34
CA TYR A 49 11.93 9.24 -3.42
C TYR A 49 12.12 8.06 -4.39
N ASN A 50 12.33 6.87 -3.84
CA ASN A 50 12.50 5.66 -4.65
C ASN A 50 11.22 5.20 -5.37
N SER A 51 10.04 5.68 -4.97
CA SER A 51 8.77 5.34 -5.60
C SER A 51 8.34 6.36 -6.66
N LEU A 52 8.90 7.56 -6.62
CA LEU A 52 8.57 8.65 -7.56
C LEU A 52 8.70 8.25 -9.04
N PRO A 53 9.82 7.67 -9.52
CA PRO A 53 9.95 7.31 -10.91
C PRO A 53 8.95 6.25 -11.35
N LEU A 54 8.62 5.31 -10.47
CA LEU A 54 7.64 4.26 -10.76
C LEU A 54 6.22 4.85 -10.83
N VAL A 55 5.84 5.70 -9.90
CA VAL A 55 4.53 6.40 -9.91
C VAL A 55 4.43 7.31 -11.13
N GLY A 56 5.49 8.05 -11.46
CA GLY A 56 5.52 8.92 -12.63
C GLY A 56 5.36 8.16 -13.95
N LEU A 57 6.08 7.05 -14.10
CA LEU A 57 5.99 6.20 -15.29
C LEU A 57 4.61 5.57 -15.44
N THR A 58 4.06 5.02 -14.37
CA THR A 58 2.72 4.44 -14.40
C THR A 58 1.65 5.48 -14.68
N GLY A 59 1.73 6.67 -14.09
CA GLY A 59 0.81 7.76 -14.34
C GLY A 59 0.86 8.24 -15.81
N PHE A 60 2.07 8.32 -16.38
CA PHE A 60 2.26 8.68 -17.79
C PHE A 60 1.62 7.66 -18.73
N ILE A 61 1.89 6.37 -18.51
CA ILE A 61 1.31 5.28 -19.33
C ILE A 61 -0.22 5.29 -19.22
N MET A 62 -0.77 5.44 -18.01
CA MET A 62 -2.21 5.49 -17.80
C MET A 62 -2.85 6.70 -18.49
N GLY A 63 -2.19 7.85 -18.47
CA GLY A 63 -2.65 9.04 -19.20
C GLY A 63 -2.75 8.81 -20.70
N LEU A 64 -1.74 8.16 -21.31
CA LEU A 64 -1.77 7.78 -22.71
C LEU A 64 -2.90 6.80 -23.03
N VAL A 65 -3.05 5.76 -22.24
CA VAL A 65 -4.09 4.75 -22.44
C VAL A 65 -5.48 5.38 -22.35
N LEU A 66 -5.74 6.19 -21.33
CA LEU A 66 -7.03 6.88 -21.19
C LEU A 66 -7.33 7.81 -22.36
N THR A 67 -6.33 8.55 -22.82
CA THR A 67 -6.49 9.44 -23.98
C THR A 67 -6.86 8.64 -25.23
N MET A 68 -6.20 7.51 -25.47
CA MET A 68 -6.51 6.63 -26.59
C MET A 68 -7.89 6.01 -26.51
N GLN A 69 -8.34 5.62 -25.31
CA GLN A 69 -9.66 5.03 -25.10
C GLN A 69 -10.81 6.04 -25.21
N LEU A 70 -10.59 7.27 -24.73
CA LEU A 70 -11.63 8.30 -24.75
C LEU A 70 -11.78 8.95 -26.13
N ARG A 71 -10.73 9.00 -26.93
CA ARG A 71 -10.73 9.68 -28.22
C ARG A 71 -11.87 9.26 -29.16
N PRO A 72 -12.09 7.96 -29.46
CA PRO A 72 -13.16 7.57 -30.39
C PRO A 72 -14.53 8.06 -29.93
N SER A 73 -14.86 7.89 -28.66
CA SER A 73 -16.14 8.34 -28.14
C SER A 73 -16.30 9.87 -28.17
N MET A 74 -15.24 10.62 -27.89
CA MET A 74 -15.31 12.08 -27.88
C MET A 74 -15.38 12.68 -29.29
N VAL A 75 -14.79 12.01 -30.28
CA VAL A 75 -14.91 12.36 -31.70
C VAL A 75 -16.36 12.23 -32.16
N ASP A 76 -17.01 11.12 -31.82
CA ASP A 76 -18.41 10.86 -32.17
C ASP A 76 -19.37 11.92 -31.61
N TYR A 77 -19.05 12.49 -30.44
CA TYR A 77 -19.82 13.58 -29.82
C TYR A 77 -19.36 14.99 -30.22
N GLY A 78 -18.29 15.12 -31.02
CA GLY A 78 -17.76 16.43 -31.43
C GLY A 78 -17.12 17.26 -30.34
N VAL A 79 -16.68 16.64 -29.23
CA VAL A 79 -16.11 17.31 -28.04
C VAL A 79 -14.65 16.95 -27.79
N GLU A 80 -13.86 16.77 -28.83
CA GLU A 80 -12.44 16.38 -28.74
C GLU A 80 -11.60 17.36 -27.90
N SER A 81 -11.93 18.63 -27.91
CA SER A 81 -11.22 19.67 -27.14
C SER A 81 -11.29 19.47 -25.62
N GLN A 82 -12.22 18.67 -25.14
CA GLN A 82 -12.41 18.40 -23.71
C GLN A 82 -11.56 17.20 -23.20
N ILE A 83 -10.98 16.39 -24.09
CA ILE A 83 -10.20 15.20 -23.73
C ILE A 83 -9.08 15.52 -22.72
N PRO A 84 -8.24 16.56 -22.89
CA PRO A 84 -7.16 16.82 -21.95
C PRO A 84 -7.66 17.17 -20.54
N VAL A 85 -8.79 17.87 -20.47
CA VAL A 85 -9.40 18.27 -19.20
C VAL A 85 -9.97 17.06 -18.47
N ILE A 86 -10.72 16.22 -19.17
CA ILE A 86 -11.33 15.01 -18.60
C ILE A 86 -10.26 14.04 -18.13
N VAL A 87 -9.25 13.77 -18.95
CA VAL A 87 -8.14 12.88 -18.58
C VAL A 87 -7.36 13.44 -17.39
N GLY A 88 -7.08 14.73 -17.38
CA GLY A 88 -6.38 15.38 -16.28
C GLY A 88 -7.13 15.25 -14.95
N ILE A 89 -8.42 15.52 -14.95
CA ILE A 89 -9.26 15.39 -13.74
C ILE A 89 -9.34 13.93 -13.29
N ALA A 90 -9.54 12.98 -14.21
CA ALA A 90 -9.61 11.56 -13.88
C ALA A 90 -8.30 11.05 -13.24
N ILE A 91 -7.15 11.45 -13.79
CA ILE A 91 -5.85 11.04 -13.25
C ILE A 91 -5.63 11.65 -11.86
N ILE A 92 -5.86 12.95 -11.68
CA ILE A 92 -5.57 13.62 -10.41
C ILE A 92 -6.54 13.16 -9.32
N ARG A 93 -7.81 13.00 -9.63
CA ARG A 93 -8.86 12.78 -8.64
C ARG A 93 -9.05 11.31 -8.26
N GLU A 94 -8.92 10.39 -9.22
CA GLU A 94 -9.24 8.98 -9.00
C GLU A 94 -8.01 8.08 -9.14
N ILE A 95 -7.38 8.10 -10.31
CA ILE A 95 -6.34 7.13 -10.66
C ILE A 95 -5.05 7.40 -9.90
N GLY A 96 -4.63 8.65 -9.78
CA GLY A 96 -3.41 9.04 -9.09
C GLY A 96 -3.33 8.55 -7.64
N PRO A 97 -4.32 8.86 -6.80
CA PRO A 97 -4.33 8.40 -5.41
C PRO A 97 -4.33 6.88 -5.28
N VAL A 98 -5.11 6.18 -6.12
CA VAL A 98 -5.22 4.71 -6.08
C VAL A 98 -3.90 4.05 -6.48
N ILE A 99 -3.30 4.46 -7.61
CA ILE A 99 -2.02 3.90 -8.08
C ILE A 99 -0.91 4.18 -7.06
N THR A 100 -0.85 5.39 -6.55
CA THR A 100 0.14 5.78 -5.55
C THR A 100 0.01 4.92 -4.30
N ALA A 101 -1.20 4.78 -3.76
CA ALA A 101 -1.46 3.95 -2.59
C ALA A 101 -1.07 2.48 -2.82
N LEU A 102 -1.39 1.93 -3.98
CA LEU A 102 -1.07 0.54 -4.34
C LEU A 102 0.44 0.30 -4.42
N ILE A 103 1.17 1.20 -5.08
CA ILE A 103 2.64 1.12 -5.21
C ILE A 103 3.30 1.22 -3.83
N PHE A 104 2.87 2.17 -3.00
CA PHE A 104 3.40 2.31 -1.64
C PHE A 104 3.08 1.10 -0.77
N ALA A 105 1.85 0.61 -0.78
CA ALA A 105 1.45 -0.57 -0.02
C ALA A 105 2.27 -1.81 -0.42
N GLY A 106 2.45 -2.04 -1.72
CA GLY A 106 3.25 -3.15 -2.23
C GLY A 106 4.72 -3.05 -1.82
N LYS A 107 5.31 -1.87 -1.94
CA LYS A 107 6.72 -1.64 -1.62
C LYS A 107 7.00 -1.75 -0.12
N ILE A 108 6.16 -1.13 0.70
CA ILE A 108 6.29 -1.18 2.16
C ILE A 108 6.07 -2.62 2.65
N GLY A 109 5.03 -3.30 2.17
CA GLY A 109 4.76 -4.69 2.54
C GLY A 109 5.89 -5.64 2.17
N SER A 110 6.47 -5.47 0.98
CA SER A 110 7.64 -6.25 0.54
C SER A 110 8.88 -5.96 1.41
N SER A 111 9.16 -4.71 1.73
CA SER A 111 10.29 -4.32 2.57
C SER A 111 10.18 -4.90 3.98
N ILE A 112 9.02 -4.73 4.62
CA ILE A 112 8.76 -5.30 5.95
C ILE A 112 8.85 -6.83 5.93
N GLY A 113 8.29 -7.48 4.91
CA GLY A 113 8.37 -8.92 4.76
C GLY A 113 9.81 -9.44 4.60
N ALA A 114 10.64 -8.73 3.84
CA ALA A 114 12.05 -9.06 3.66
C ALA A 114 12.85 -8.87 4.95
N GLU A 115 12.63 -7.78 5.68
CA GLU A 115 13.30 -7.52 6.96
C GLU A 115 12.93 -8.57 8.01
N LEU A 116 11.65 -8.86 8.19
CA LEU A 116 11.19 -9.89 9.13
C LEU A 116 11.71 -11.27 8.73
N GLY A 117 11.75 -11.58 7.44
CA GLY A 117 12.32 -12.81 6.94
C GLY A 117 13.82 -12.96 7.25
N SER A 118 14.59 -11.88 7.07
CA SER A 118 16.02 -11.88 7.39
C SER A 118 16.29 -11.98 8.90
N MET A 119 15.50 -11.31 9.74
CA MET A 119 15.58 -11.40 11.20
C MET A 119 15.26 -12.80 11.72
N LYS A 120 14.35 -13.51 11.07
CA LYS A 120 14.03 -14.90 11.43
C LYS A 120 15.16 -15.86 11.08
N VAL A 121 15.80 -15.67 9.93
CA VAL A 121 16.95 -16.50 9.50
C VAL A 121 18.17 -16.29 10.39
N THR A 122 18.36 -15.09 10.92
CA THR A 122 19.47 -14.75 11.84
C THR A 122 19.16 -15.04 13.31
N GLU A 123 18.04 -15.68 13.63
CA GLU A 123 17.57 -16.00 14.99
C GLU A 123 17.45 -14.78 15.93
N GLN A 124 17.45 -13.58 15.38
CA GLN A 124 17.34 -12.35 16.18
C GLN A 124 15.97 -12.18 16.83
N ILE A 125 14.92 -12.79 16.25
CA ILE A 125 13.57 -12.76 16.80
C ILE A 125 13.46 -13.65 18.06
N ASP A 126 14.17 -14.76 18.08
CA ASP A 126 14.15 -15.69 19.23
C ASP A 126 15.04 -15.20 20.39
N ALA A 127 15.89 -14.19 20.15
CA ALA A 127 16.77 -13.58 21.13
C ALA A 127 16.19 -12.34 21.84
N MET A 128 15.00 -11.87 21.39
CA MET A 128 14.31 -10.72 22.00
C MET A 128 13.18 -11.19 22.92
#